data_80eb3ccf6b02e8af44c9a5107cb12a22
#
_entry.id   80eb3ccf6b02e8af44c9a5107cb12a22
#
_cell.length_a   1.000
_cell.length_b   1.000
_cell.length_c   1.000
_cell.angle_alpha   90.00
_cell.angle_beta   90.00
_cell.angle_gamma   90.00
#
_symmetry.space_group_name_H-M   'P 1'
#
loop_
_entity.id
_entity.type
_entity.pdbx_description
1 polymer ?
#
loop_
_entity_poly.entity_id
_entity_poly.type
_entity_poly.pdbx_seq_one_letter_code
_entity_poly.pdbx_strand_id
1 'polypeptide(L)'
;MGKVAIVTDSNSGITQAEGKKMGIYVLPMPFYINEELFYEDITLTQEEFYEKLAGDADIKTSQPAPGDVMDMWDKALEEYDEVVHIPMSAGLSSSCETAIMLSQDYDGKVQVVNNHRISVTQRRSVEEVKKLADAGKSAAEIKELLEAIQWDSDIYITVDTLKYLKKGGRLTPAAAAIGTVLNLKPVLRLKGEKLDAFAKSRGWKSAKKTMIKTINEIRTSEFGDCDGKKDLYLDAAYTGDRKEAQEWLDELHEAFPEFEIRMDPLSLSVACHIGPGARAVTLTKILHVN
;
A
#
# COMPACT_ATOMS: atom_id res chain seq x y z
N MET A 1 30.04 7.27 -6.57
CA MET A 1 28.72 7.19 -5.94
C MET A 1 28.47 5.74 -5.58
N GLY A 2 28.04 5.48 -4.38
CA GLY A 2 27.74 4.13 -3.91
C GLY A 2 26.52 3.54 -4.63
N LYS A 3 26.43 2.21 -4.69
CA LYS A 3 25.26 1.52 -5.19
C LYS A 3 24.23 1.39 -4.07
N VAL A 4 22.99 1.77 -4.32
CA VAL A 4 21.89 1.70 -3.35
C VAL A 4 20.99 0.49 -3.64
N ALA A 5 20.87 -0.42 -2.68
CA ALA A 5 19.88 -1.49 -2.72
C ALA A 5 18.50 -0.95 -2.31
N ILE A 6 17.45 -1.46 -2.94
CA ILE A 6 16.07 -1.09 -2.64
C ILE A 6 15.39 -2.27 -1.96
N VAL A 7 14.86 -2.02 -0.77
CA VAL A 7 14.08 -2.97 0.01
C VAL A 7 12.68 -2.42 0.21
N THR A 8 11.66 -3.23 0.03
CA THR A 8 10.26 -2.94 0.37
C THR A 8 9.63 -4.16 1.00
N ASP A 9 8.40 -4.05 1.51
CA ASP A 9 7.64 -5.21 1.95
C ASP A 9 6.56 -5.63 0.93
N SER A 10 5.99 -6.82 1.11
CA SER A 10 4.98 -7.37 0.19
C SER A 10 3.67 -6.54 0.14
N ASN A 11 3.47 -5.60 1.08
CA ASN A 11 2.32 -4.69 1.04
C ASN A 11 2.40 -3.66 -0.09
N SER A 12 3.56 -3.48 -0.70
CA SER A 12 3.71 -2.71 -1.94
C SER A 12 2.95 -3.33 -3.13
N GLY A 13 2.52 -4.59 -3.02
CA GLY A 13 1.95 -5.35 -4.12
C GLY A 13 2.98 -5.82 -5.15
N ILE A 14 4.28 -5.61 -4.88
CA ILE A 14 5.37 -6.16 -5.71
C ILE A 14 5.59 -7.62 -5.27
N THR A 15 5.40 -8.56 -6.20
CA THR A 15 5.63 -9.99 -5.95
C THR A 15 7.12 -10.30 -5.85
N GLN A 16 7.47 -11.46 -5.26
CA GLN A 16 8.86 -11.92 -5.21
C GLN A 16 9.47 -12.02 -6.62
N ALA A 17 8.69 -12.49 -7.59
CA ALA A 17 9.13 -12.63 -8.98
C ALA A 17 9.35 -11.26 -9.67
N GLU A 18 8.48 -10.28 -9.42
CA GLU A 18 8.63 -8.92 -9.92
C GLU A 18 9.83 -8.24 -9.27
N GLY A 19 9.97 -8.33 -7.94
CA GLY A 19 11.12 -7.78 -7.20
C GLY A 19 12.44 -8.27 -7.77
N LYS A 20 12.55 -9.58 -8.03
CA LYS A 20 13.74 -10.16 -8.67
C LYS A 20 14.03 -9.56 -10.05
N LYS A 21 13.00 -9.35 -10.88
CA LYS A 21 13.15 -8.74 -12.22
C LYS A 21 13.55 -7.27 -12.14
N MET A 22 13.07 -6.56 -11.13
CA MET A 22 13.36 -5.14 -10.90
C MET A 22 14.71 -4.92 -10.19
N GLY A 23 15.34 -5.96 -9.66
CA GLY A 23 16.52 -5.87 -8.79
C GLY A 23 16.20 -5.26 -7.42
N ILE A 24 15.05 -5.59 -6.86
CA ILE A 24 14.50 -5.08 -5.60
C ILE A 24 14.30 -6.24 -4.63
N TYR A 25 14.62 -6.04 -3.37
CA TYR A 25 14.37 -6.99 -2.30
C TYR A 25 12.96 -6.77 -1.74
N VAL A 26 12.16 -7.82 -1.68
CA VAL A 26 10.79 -7.78 -1.16
C VAL A 26 10.71 -8.60 0.13
N LEU A 27 10.57 -7.93 1.27
CA LEU A 27 10.39 -8.56 2.58
C LEU A 27 8.97 -9.12 2.68
N PRO A 28 8.79 -10.44 2.84
CA PRO A 28 7.47 -11.02 2.94
C PRO A 28 6.81 -10.67 4.28
N MET A 29 5.58 -10.19 4.24
CA MET A 29 4.80 -9.89 5.45
C MET A 29 4.11 -11.15 5.95
N PRO A 30 4.32 -11.54 7.23
CA PRO A 30 3.71 -12.72 7.80
C PRO A 30 2.23 -12.49 8.16
N PHE A 31 1.41 -13.52 7.96
CA PHE A 31 0.05 -13.58 8.49
C PHE A 31 -0.28 -15.02 8.90
N TYR A 32 -1.26 -15.16 9.79
CA TYR A 32 -1.65 -16.44 10.37
C TYR A 32 -3.10 -16.74 10.04
N ILE A 33 -3.37 -17.98 9.67
CA ILE A 33 -4.71 -18.53 9.51
C ILE A 33 -4.81 -19.76 10.42
N ASN A 34 -5.69 -19.72 11.43
CA ASN A 34 -5.83 -20.77 12.45
C ASN A 34 -4.48 -21.13 13.09
N GLU A 35 -3.68 -20.10 13.46
CA GLU A 35 -2.35 -20.22 14.09
C GLU A 35 -1.24 -20.75 13.16
N GLU A 36 -1.53 -21.15 11.93
CA GLU A 36 -0.54 -21.51 10.92
C GLU A 36 0.00 -20.26 10.21
N LEU A 37 1.33 -20.18 10.07
CA LEU A 37 2.04 -19.06 9.45
C LEU A 37 2.06 -19.17 7.94
N PHE A 38 1.72 -18.08 7.25
CA PHE A 38 1.74 -17.98 5.81
C PHE A 38 2.46 -16.71 5.34
N TYR A 39 2.97 -16.79 4.10
CA TYR A 39 3.54 -15.72 3.34
C TYR A 39 2.96 -15.73 1.92
N GLU A 40 2.50 -14.57 1.44
CA GLU A 40 1.94 -14.41 0.10
C GLU A 40 2.95 -14.83 -0.98
N ASP A 41 2.48 -15.55 -2.01
CA ASP A 41 3.25 -16.04 -3.14
C ASP A 41 4.43 -16.98 -2.78
N ILE A 42 4.59 -17.33 -1.49
CA ILE A 42 5.61 -18.27 -1.00
C ILE A 42 4.96 -19.54 -0.48
N THR A 43 3.99 -19.40 0.45
CA THR A 43 3.31 -20.54 1.07
C THR A 43 1.81 -20.54 0.86
N LEU A 44 1.25 -19.47 0.29
CA LEU A 44 -0.19 -19.33 0.01
C LEU A 44 -0.43 -18.39 -1.18
N THR A 45 -1.31 -18.81 -2.09
CA THR A 45 -1.77 -18.01 -3.22
C THR A 45 -2.96 -17.13 -2.83
N GLN A 46 -3.28 -16.14 -3.67
CA GLN A 46 -4.48 -15.29 -3.52
C GLN A 46 -5.77 -16.14 -3.50
N GLU A 47 -5.88 -17.13 -4.39
CA GLU A 47 -7.07 -17.99 -4.51
C GLU A 47 -7.28 -18.81 -3.24
N GLU A 48 -6.24 -19.53 -2.79
CA GLU A 48 -6.28 -20.33 -1.55
C GLU A 48 -6.61 -19.49 -0.32
N PHE A 49 -6.09 -18.25 -0.26
CA PHE A 49 -6.40 -17.33 0.83
C PHE A 49 -7.90 -17.02 0.92
N TYR A 50 -8.52 -16.64 -0.21
CA TYR A 50 -9.95 -16.28 -0.17
C TYR A 50 -10.85 -17.49 0.07
N GLU A 51 -10.46 -18.70 -0.34
CA GLU A 51 -11.15 -19.94 0.04
C GLU A 51 -11.11 -20.15 1.57
N LYS A 52 -9.95 -19.97 2.20
CA LYS A 52 -9.80 -20.06 3.66
C LYS A 52 -10.56 -18.96 4.39
N LEU A 53 -10.56 -17.73 3.84
CA LEU A 53 -11.25 -16.58 4.41
C LEU A 53 -12.78 -16.71 4.38
N ALA A 54 -13.33 -17.44 3.41
CA ALA A 54 -14.78 -17.71 3.30
C ALA A 54 -15.34 -18.54 4.48
N GLY A 55 -14.47 -19.29 5.20
CA GLY A 55 -14.79 -19.95 6.44
C GLY A 55 -14.71 -19.02 7.66
N ASP A 56 -14.93 -19.56 8.86
CA ASP A 56 -14.74 -18.83 10.13
C ASP A 56 -13.29 -18.93 10.64
N ALA A 57 -12.31 -18.80 9.74
CA ALA A 57 -10.91 -18.86 10.09
C ALA A 57 -10.49 -17.70 11.01
N ASP A 58 -9.68 -18.00 12.02
CA ASP A 58 -9.04 -16.96 12.82
C ASP A 58 -7.82 -16.43 12.09
N ILE A 59 -7.91 -15.17 11.64
CA ILE A 59 -6.86 -14.53 10.86
C ILE A 59 -6.21 -13.43 11.68
N LYS A 60 -4.87 -13.47 11.73
CA LYS A 60 -4.02 -12.49 12.42
C LYS A 60 -2.87 -12.11 11.52
N THR A 61 -2.39 -10.87 11.62
CA THR A 61 -1.15 -10.41 10.97
C THR A 61 -0.09 -10.10 12.00
N SER A 62 1.16 -10.18 11.59
CA SER A 62 2.31 -9.74 12.37
C SER A 62 3.23 -8.89 11.52
N GLN A 63 4.11 -8.12 12.15
CA GLN A 63 5.27 -7.56 11.48
C GLN A 63 6.30 -8.69 11.21
N PRO A 64 7.22 -8.51 10.25
CA PRO A 64 8.37 -9.39 10.07
C PRO A 64 9.19 -9.49 11.35
N ALA A 65 9.83 -10.63 11.59
CA ALA A 65 10.75 -10.75 12.72
C ALA A 65 11.94 -9.79 12.51
N PRO A 66 12.44 -9.13 13.58
CA PRO A 66 13.62 -8.25 13.48
C PRO A 66 14.81 -8.91 12.78
N GLY A 67 15.06 -10.20 13.05
CA GLY A 67 16.12 -10.97 12.40
C GLY A 67 15.95 -11.04 10.88
N ASP A 68 14.73 -11.32 10.37
CA ASP A 68 14.45 -11.40 8.93
C ASP A 68 14.69 -10.07 8.22
N VAL A 69 14.41 -8.95 8.90
CA VAL A 69 14.66 -7.59 8.40
C VAL A 69 16.16 -7.36 8.27
N MET A 70 16.93 -7.64 9.33
CA MET A 70 18.37 -7.46 9.37
C MET A 70 19.09 -8.39 8.39
N ASP A 71 18.71 -9.67 8.32
CA ASP A 71 19.27 -10.65 7.37
C ASP A 71 19.09 -10.18 5.91
N MET A 72 17.96 -9.55 5.59
CA MET A 72 17.72 -8.99 4.26
C MET A 72 18.62 -7.80 3.97
N TRP A 73 18.83 -6.91 4.94
CA TRP A 73 19.75 -5.77 4.77
C TRP A 73 21.20 -6.23 4.68
N ASP A 74 21.64 -7.17 5.52
CA ASP A 74 22.98 -7.75 5.50
C ASP A 74 23.27 -8.38 4.14
N LYS A 75 22.33 -9.16 3.62
CA LYS A 75 22.43 -9.73 2.29
C LYS A 75 22.50 -8.68 1.18
N ALA A 76 21.73 -7.59 1.29
CA ALA A 76 21.80 -6.51 0.32
C ALA A 76 23.14 -5.78 0.37
N LEU A 77 23.70 -5.58 1.58
CA LEU A 77 25.00 -4.93 1.79
C LEU A 77 26.21 -5.77 1.36
N GLU A 78 26.03 -7.06 1.02
CA GLU A 78 27.09 -7.84 0.36
C GLU A 78 27.39 -7.35 -1.07
N GLU A 79 26.40 -6.76 -1.76
CA GLU A 79 26.50 -6.34 -3.16
C GLU A 79 26.36 -4.83 -3.37
N TYR A 80 25.82 -4.11 -2.37
CA TYR A 80 25.50 -2.68 -2.41
C TYR A 80 26.19 -1.95 -1.26
N ASP A 81 26.44 -0.65 -1.43
CA ASP A 81 27.09 0.19 -0.42
C ASP A 81 26.10 0.71 0.62
N GLU A 82 24.85 0.93 0.22
CA GLU A 82 23.76 1.47 1.02
C GLU A 82 22.45 0.73 0.76
N VAL A 83 21.51 0.82 1.68
CA VAL A 83 20.15 0.29 1.56
C VAL A 83 19.15 1.42 1.79
N VAL A 84 18.14 1.53 0.92
CA VAL A 84 16.91 2.27 1.18
C VAL A 84 15.77 1.27 1.37
N HIS A 85 15.15 1.28 2.57
CA HIS A 85 14.01 0.43 2.91
C HIS A 85 12.73 1.26 2.97
N ILE A 86 11.74 0.87 2.17
CA ILE A 86 10.44 1.53 2.04
C ILE A 86 9.36 0.57 2.54
N PRO A 87 9.12 0.51 3.85
CA PRO A 87 8.04 -0.29 4.42
C PRO A 87 6.68 0.38 4.24
N MET A 88 5.61 -0.37 4.50
CA MET A 88 4.27 0.22 4.60
C MET A 88 4.19 1.28 5.71
N SER A 89 3.22 2.18 5.60
CA SER A 89 2.98 3.28 6.54
C SER A 89 3.07 2.86 8.02
N ALA A 90 3.80 3.65 8.82
CA ALA A 90 3.87 3.52 10.28
C ALA A 90 2.49 3.68 10.96
N GLY A 91 1.55 4.41 10.34
CA GLY A 91 0.18 4.56 10.85
C GLY A 91 -0.65 3.27 10.79
N LEU A 92 -0.22 2.28 9.97
CA LEU A 92 -0.93 1.02 9.78
C LEU A 92 -0.23 -0.18 10.44
N SER A 93 1.10 -0.12 10.57
CA SER A 93 1.91 -1.19 11.15
C SER A 93 3.14 -0.63 11.86
N SER A 94 3.49 -1.20 13.01
CA SER A 94 4.73 -0.88 13.71
C SER A 94 6.00 -1.42 13.01
N SER A 95 5.87 -2.13 11.90
CA SER A 95 7.02 -2.65 11.13
C SER A 95 7.98 -1.54 10.69
N CYS A 96 7.44 -0.39 10.30
CA CYS A 96 8.24 0.77 9.91
C CYS A 96 9.05 1.33 11.10
N GLU A 97 8.43 1.53 12.25
CA GLU A 97 9.10 2.03 13.45
C GLU A 97 10.17 1.05 13.95
N THR A 98 9.86 -0.27 13.90
CA THR A 98 10.83 -1.31 14.21
C THR A 98 12.02 -1.26 13.26
N ALA A 99 11.79 -1.14 11.96
CA ALA A 99 12.87 -1.01 10.97
C ALA A 99 13.73 0.26 11.20
N ILE A 100 13.11 1.41 11.52
CA ILE A 100 13.84 2.64 11.87
C ILE A 100 14.73 2.41 13.09
N MET A 101 14.25 1.73 14.12
CA MET A 101 15.03 1.43 15.31
C MET A 101 16.25 0.53 14.96
N LEU A 102 16.02 -0.56 14.21
CA LEU A 102 17.07 -1.50 13.80
C LEU A 102 18.13 -0.84 12.89
N SER A 103 17.73 0.11 12.04
CA SER A 103 18.64 0.77 11.11
C SER A 103 19.72 1.61 11.81
N GLN A 104 19.53 1.96 13.09
CA GLN A 104 20.50 2.70 13.87
C GLN A 104 21.82 1.92 14.09
N ASP A 105 21.76 0.59 14.03
CA ASP A 105 22.93 -0.29 14.17
C ASP A 105 23.77 -0.40 12.89
N TYR A 106 23.38 0.27 11.81
CA TYR A 106 24.03 0.19 10.49
C TYR A 106 24.86 1.43 10.09
N ASP A 107 25.22 2.28 11.03
CA ASP A 107 26.11 3.45 10.81
C ASP A 107 25.68 4.35 9.62
N GLY A 108 24.37 4.48 9.41
CA GLY A 108 23.78 5.30 8.33
C GLY A 108 23.73 4.62 6.96
N LYS A 109 24.25 3.41 6.80
CA LYS A 109 24.18 2.66 5.53
C LYS A 109 22.76 2.20 5.18
N VAL A 110 21.90 2.04 6.17
CA VAL A 110 20.49 1.66 5.99
C VAL A 110 19.61 2.85 6.30
N GLN A 111 18.86 3.33 5.31
CA GLN A 111 17.89 4.41 5.44
C GLN A 111 16.47 3.85 5.31
N VAL A 112 15.70 3.95 6.38
CA VAL A 112 14.28 3.53 6.39
C VAL A 112 13.41 4.76 6.13
N VAL A 113 12.50 4.65 5.17
CA VAL A 113 11.64 5.75 4.72
C VAL A 113 10.21 5.53 5.21
N ASN A 114 9.69 6.42 6.04
CA ASN A 114 8.27 6.45 6.37
C ASN A 114 7.56 7.48 5.49
N ASN A 115 7.16 7.08 4.30
CA ASN A 115 6.41 7.96 3.40
C ASN A 115 4.90 7.79 3.49
N HIS A 116 4.40 7.14 4.52
CA HIS A 116 2.98 6.97 4.83
C HIS A 116 2.14 6.32 3.71
N ARG A 117 2.75 5.47 2.87
CA ARG A 117 2.09 4.82 1.74
C ARG A 117 1.91 3.32 1.96
N ILE A 118 1.03 2.72 1.17
CA ILE A 118 0.72 1.29 1.16
C ILE A 118 0.19 0.89 -0.23
N SER A 119 0.28 -0.39 -0.60
CA SER A 119 -0.28 -0.93 -1.85
C SER A 119 0.25 -0.20 -3.09
N VAL A 120 -0.59 0.08 -4.06
CA VAL A 120 -0.21 0.75 -5.31
C VAL A 120 0.54 2.08 -5.10
N THR A 121 0.23 2.82 -4.04
CA THR A 121 0.94 4.07 -3.72
C THR A 121 2.35 3.83 -3.18
N GLN A 122 2.56 2.76 -2.38
CA GLN A 122 3.88 2.32 -1.95
C GLN A 122 4.69 1.78 -3.14
N ARG A 123 4.04 1.01 -4.03
CA ARG A 123 4.67 0.53 -5.28
C ARG A 123 5.18 1.69 -6.14
N ARG A 124 4.40 2.78 -6.29
CA ARG A 124 4.85 3.97 -7.00
C ARG A 124 6.10 4.58 -6.38
N SER A 125 6.15 4.65 -5.04
CA SER A 125 7.37 5.11 -4.35
C SER A 125 8.58 4.22 -4.64
N VAL A 126 8.41 2.91 -4.64
CA VAL A 126 9.49 1.96 -4.97
C VAL A 126 9.98 2.15 -6.41
N GLU A 127 9.07 2.35 -7.37
CA GLU A 127 9.40 2.62 -8.77
C GLU A 127 10.14 3.96 -8.95
N GLU A 128 9.76 4.99 -8.18
CA GLU A 128 10.44 6.29 -8.15
C GLU A 128 11.84 6.18 -7.52
N VAL A 129 11.95 5.48 -6.41
CA VAL A 129 13.25 5.21 -5.76
C VAL A 129 14.21 4.49 -6.68
N LYS A 130 13.70 3.55 -7.48
CA LYS A 130 14.55 2.87 -8.49
C LYS A 130 15.15 3.88 -9.47
N LYS A 131 14.37 4.84 -9.96
CA LYS A 131 14.86 5.89 -10.86
C LYS A 131 15.90 6.80 -10.18
N LEU A 132 15.66 7.16 -8.89
CA LEU A 132 16.59 7.97 -8.10
C LEU A 132 17.92 7.25 -7.86
N ALA A 133 17.87 5.97 -7.47
CA ALA A 133 19.07 5.15 -7.26
C ALA A 133 19.87 4.95 -8.56
N ASP A 134 19.16 4.69 -9.68
CA ASP A 134 19.78 4.59 -11.02
C ASP A 134 20.39 5.93 -11.47
N ALA A 135 19.84 7.06 -11.03
CA ALA A 135 20.41 8.40 -11.24
C ALA A 135 21.57 8.74 -10.29
N GLY A 136 21.95 7.83 -9.39
CA GLY A 136 23.09 7.95 -8.49
C GLY A 136 22.80 8.70 -7.18
N LYS A 137 21.53 8.86 -6.80
CA LYS A 137 21.18 9.41 -5.48
C LYS A 137 21.59 8.44 -4.37
N SER A 138 22.09 8.96 -3.25
CA SER A 138 22.34 8.18 -2.03
C SER A 138 21.05 7.78 -1.32
N ALA A 139 21.11 6.79 -0.45
CA ALA A 139 19.96 6.36 0.35
C ALA A 139 19.41 7.50 1.23
N ALA A 140 20.26 8.36 1.76
CA ALA A 140 19.87 9.52 2.56
C ALA A 140 19.13 10.58 1.73
N GLU A 141 19.63 10.93 0.53
CA GLU A 141 18.96 11.86 -0.39
C GLU A 141 17.59 11.32 -0.82
N ILE A 142 17.51 10.02 -1.12
CA ILE A 142 16.25 9.34 -1.49
C ILE A 142 15.24 9.44 -0.34
N LYS A 143 15.67 9.16 0.89
CA LYS A 143 14.82 9.27 2.08
C LYS A 143 14.27 10.69 2.22
N GLU A 144 15.11 11.71 2.15
CA GLU A 144 14.70 13.11 2.28
C GLU A 144 13.65 13.49 1.22
N LEU A 145 13.86 13.11 -0.04
CA LEU A 145 12.94 13.39 -1.13
C LEU A 145 11.56 12.72 -0.94
N LEU A 146 11.53 11.46 -0.51
CA LEU A 146 10.27 10.75 -0.31
C LEU A 146 9.50 11.24 0.92
N GLU A 147 10.20 11.55 2.01
CA GLU A 147 9.57 12.07 3.22
C GLU A 147 9.05 13.49 3.04
N ALA A 148 9.65 14.28 2.13
CA ALA A 148 9.12 15.61 1.78
C ALA A 148 7.73 15.57 1.14
N ILE A 149 7.38 14.48 0.43
CA ILE A 149 6.08 14.28 -0.22
C ILE A 149 5.21 13.22 0.47
N GLN A 150 5.47 12.90 1.71
CA GLN A 150 4.82 11.81 2.44
C GLN A 150 3.30 11.94 2.53
N TRP A 151 2.77 13.18 2.48
CA TRP A 151 1.33 13.48 2.56
C TRP A 151 0.66 13.74 1.20
N ASP A 152 1.44 13.67 0.12
CA ASP A 152 0.96 13.93 -1.25
C ASP A 152 0.40 12.65 -1.92
N SER A 153 -0.37 11.90 -1.14
CA SER A 153 -1.08 10.71 -1.60
C SER A 153 -2.37 10.53 -0.83
N ASP A 154 -3.43 10.17 -1.53
CA ASP A 154 -4.75 9.95 -0.96
C ASP A 154 -5.37 8.67 -1.51
N ILE A 155 -5.98 7.87 -0.63
CA ILE A 155 -6.64 6.62 -0.98
C ILE A 155 -8.08 6.68 -0.52
N TYR A 156 -9.02 6.42 -1.43
CA TYR A 156 -10.43 6.19 -1.11
C TYR A 156 -10.78 4.74 -1.39
N ILE A 157 -11.36 4.09 -0.39
CA ILE A 157 -11.72 2.67 -0.46
C ILE A 157 -13.12 2.44 0.06
N THR A 158 -13.88 1.60 -0.64
CA THR A 158 -15.12 1.04 -0.12
C THR A 158 -14.97 -0.46 0.06
N VAL A 159 -15.57 -0.99 1.11
CA VAL A 159 -15.47 -2.40 1.51
C VAL A 159 -16.85 -3.06 1.53
N ASP A 160 -16.86 -4.36 1.34
CA ASP A 160 -18.13 -5.11 1.43
C ASP A 160 -18.69 -5.10 2.85
N THR A 161 -17.81 -5.25 3.83
CA THR A 161 -18.14 -5.23 5.26
C THR A 161 -17.02 -4.62 6.09
N LEU A 162 -17.38 -3.94 7.18
CA LEU A 162 -16.41 -3.43 8.17
C LEU A 162 -15.95 -4.50 9.19
N LYS A 163 -16.43 -5.76 9.09
CA LYS A 163 -16.12 -6.83 10.06
C LYS A 163 -14.61 -7.00 10.26
N TYR A 164 -13.88 -7.12 9.17
CA TYR A 164 -12.44 -7.38 9.18
C TYR A 164 -11.65 -6.17 9.70
N LEU A 165 -11.96 -4.98 9.22
CA LEU A 165 -11.32 -3.74 9.66
C LEU A 165 -11.54 -3.44 11.15
N LYS A 166 -12.74 -3.71 11.67
CA LYS A 166 -13.04 -3.57 13.11
C LYS A 166 -12.21 -4.55 13.94
N LYS A 167 -12.12 -5.83 13.50
CA LYS A 167 -11.29 -6.83 14.16
C LYS A 167 -9.80 -6.43 14.13
N GLY A 168 -9.34 -5.90 13.01
CA GLY A 168 -7.95 -5.52 12.77
C GLY A 168 -7.49 -4.24 13.47
N GLY A 169 -8.41 -3.36 13.91
CA GLY A 169 -8.07 -2.13 14.62
C GLY A 169 -7.37 -1.05 13.77
N ARG A 170 -7.50 -1.10 12.43
CA ARG A 170 -6.94 -0.11 11.50
C ARG A 170 -7.92 0.99 11.09
N LEU A 171 -9.03 1.11 11.83
CA LEU A 171 -9.99 2.20 11.71
C LEU A 171 -9.76 3.27 12.77
N THR A 172 -10.07 4.52 12.42
CA THR A 172 -10.25 5.57 13.42
C THR A 172 -11.49 5.26 14.30
N PRO A 173 -11.61 5.83 15.51
CA PRO A 173 -12.81 5.68 16.32
C PRO A 173 -14.09 6.09 15.58
N ALA A 174 -14.05 7.14 14.75
CA ALA A 174 -15.18 7.61 13.96
C ALA A 174 -15.62 6.57 12.91
N ALA A 175 -14.66 5.97 12.19
CA ALA A 175 -14.93 4.92 11.23
C ALA A 175 -15.42 3.61 11.91
N ALA A 176 -14.84 3.25 13.04
CA ALA A 176 -15.25 2.09 13.83
C ALA A 176 -16.68 2.22 14.39
N ALA A 177 -17.14 3.45 14.66
CA ALA A 177 -18.48 3.75 15.13
C ALA A 177 -19.58 3.62 14.05
N ILE A 178 -19.19 3.45 12.75
CA ILE A 178 -20.16 3.17 11.69
C ILE A 178 -20.85 1.85 11.99
N GLY A 179 -22.16 1.91 12.25
CA GLY A 179 -22.98 0.75 12.55
C GLY A 179 -23.11 -0.21 11.38
N THR A 180 -23.48 -1.45 11.68
CA THR A 180 -23.86 -2.43 10.65
C THR A 180 -25.28 -2.13 10.18
N VAL A 181 -25.39 -1.46 9.05
CA VAL A 181 -26.66 -1.17 8.39
C VAL A 181 -26.73 -1.94 7.08
N LEU A 182 -27.88 -2.55 6.82
CA LEU A 182 -28.09 -3.30 5.59
C LEU A 182 -27.82 -2.41 4.36
N ASN A 183 -27.02 -2.93 3.43
CA ASN A 183 -26.63 -2.26 2.19
C ASN A 183 -25.82 -0.94 2.38
N LEU A 184 -25.24 -0.71 3.56
CA LEU A 184 -24.29 0.39 3.76
C LEU A 184 -22.93 0.00 3.19
N LYS A 185 -22.44 0.78 2.23
CA LYS A 185 -21.09 0.69 1.65
C LYS A 185 -20.33 1.98 2.01
N PRO A 186 -19.67 2.03 3.17
CA PRO A 186 -18.95 3.23 3.56
C PRO A 186 -17.77 3.46 2.62
N VAL A 187 -17.55 4.71 2.26
CA VAL A 187 -16.28 5.15 1.67
C VAL A 187 -15.39 5.59 2.82
N LEU A 188 -14.20 5.01 2.88
CA LEU A 188 -13.17 5.34 3.85
C LEU A 188 -12.04 6.08 3.13
N ARG A 189 -11.38 7.00 3.85
CA ARG A 189 -10.18 7.70 3.39
C ARG A 189 -8.97 7.17 4.15
N LEU A 190 -7.86 6.97 3.46
CA LEU A 190 -6.56 6.73 4.05
C LEU A 190 -5.59 7.79 3.52
N LYS A 191 -5.12 8.63 4.42
CA LYS A 191 -4.06 9.61 4.15
C LYS A 191 -2.88 9.35 5.09
N GLY A 192 -2.26 8.19 4.88
CA GLY A 192 -1.04 7.78 5.57
C GLY A 192 -1.20 7.19 6.97
N GLU A 193 -2.34 7.37 7.61
CA GLU A 193 -2.61 6.93 8.97
C GLU A 193 -3.63 5.78 8.98
N LYS A 194 -4.51 5.72 9.97
CA LYS A 194 -5.64 4.78 9.98
C LYS A 194 -6.72 5.18 9.00
N LEU A 195 -7.49 4.20 8.53
CA LEU A 195 -8.67 4.41 7.71
C LEU A 195 -9.73 5.22 8.47
N ASP A 196 -10.10 6.36 7.92
CA ASP A 196 -11.12 7.24 8.49
C ASP A 196 -12.44 7.20 7.71
N ALA A 197 -13.52 7.59 8.38
CA ALA A 197 -14.85 7.68 7.78
C ALA A 197 -14.91 8.91 6.85
N PHE A 198 -15.14 8.69 5.56
CA PHE A 198 -15.28 9.77 4.59
C PHE A 198 -16.73 10.01 4.19
N ALA A 199 -17.42 8.96 3.73
CA ALA A 199 -18.83 9.07 3.35
C ALA A 199 -19.62 7.80 3.64
N LYS A 200 -20.92 7.97 3.87
CA LYS A 200 -21.89 6.88 4.04
C LYS A 200 -22.68 6.71 2.75
N SER A 201 -22.37 5.68 1.98
CA SER A 201 -23.05 5.40 0.72
C SER A 201 -23.99 4.19 0.86
N ARG A 202 -25.12 4.24 0.16
CA ARG A 202 -26.05 3.11 0.06
C ARG A 202 -25.82 2.35 -1.25
N GLY A 203 -25.26 1.14 -1.13
CA GLY A 203 -24.92 0.27 -2.26
C GLY A 203 -23.67 0.70 -3.04
N TRP A 204 -23.16 -0.23 -3.83
CA TRP A 204 -21.91 -0.10 -4.60
C TRP A 204 -21.92 1.07 -5.59
N LYS A 205 -23.01 1.25 -6.34
CA LYS A 205 -23.13 2.35 -7.32
C LYS A 205 -22.93 3.73 -6.69
N SER A 206 -23.53 3.95 -5.51
CA SER A 206 -23.37 5.20 -4.78
C SER A 206 -21.96 5.39 -4.25
N ALA A 207 -21.34 4.34 -3.72
CA ALA A 207 -19.97 4.40 -3.20
C ALA A 207 -18.96 4.70 -4.31
N LYS A 208 -19.01 3.98 -5.44
CA LYS A 208 -18.15 4.20 -6.61
C LYS A 208 -18.30 5.63 -7.16
N LYS A 209 -19.54 6.10 -7.32
CA LYS A 209 -19.80 7.50 -7.73
C LYS A 209 -19.21 8.52 -6.76
N THR A 210 -19.28 8.26 -5.45
CA THR A 210 -18.69 9.14 -4.44
C THR A 210 -17.18 9.19 -4.59
N MET A 211 -16.49 8.04 -4.76
CA MET A 211 -15.05 7.99 -4.93
C MET A 211 -14.60 8.73 -6.20
N ILE A 212 -15.25 8.50 -7.35
CA ILE A 212 -14.94 9.22 -8.61
C ILE A 212 -15.11 10.73 -8.44
N LYS A 213 -16.22 11.16 -7.85
CA LYS A 213 -16.48 12.59 -7.58
C LYS A 213 -15.39 13.18 -6.69
N THR A 214 -15.00 12.47 -5.63
CA THR A 214 -13.98 12.92 -4.69
C THR A 214 -12.62 13.06 -5.36
N ILE A 215 -12.20 12.12 -6.20
CA ILE A 215 -10.95 12.24 -6.96
C ILE A 215 -10.96 13.51 -7.83
N ASN A 216 -12.07 13.80 -8.52
CA ASN A 216 -12.19 15.04 -9.31
C ASN A 216 -12.10 16.30 -8.43
N GLU A 217 -12.67 16.28 -7.21
CA GLU A 217 -12.63 17.41 -6.28
C GLU A 217 -11.21 17.64 -5.73
N ILE A 218 -10.51 16.59 -5.29
CA ILE A 218 -9.16 16.75 -4.72
C ILE A 218 -8.12 17.11 -5.77
N ARG A 219 -8.30 16.72 -7.04
CA ARG A 219 -7.44 17.18 -8.15
C ARG A 219 -7.36 18.69 -8.24
N THR A 220 -8.43 19.39 -7.89
CA THR A 220 -8.49 20.86 -7.97
C THR A 220 -8.24 21.54 -6.64
N SER A 221 -8.55 20.90 -5.51
CA SER A 221 -8.43 21.50 -4.18
C SER A 221 -7.13 21.20 -3.46
N GLU A 222 -6.67 19.93 -3.51
CA GLU A 222 -5.44 19.51 -2.82
C GLU A 222 -4.24 19.38 -3.79
N PHE A 223 -4.49 19.11 -5.09
CA PHE A 223 -3.49 18.93 -6.13
C PHE A 223 -3.65 19.92 -7.29
N GLY A 224 -4.22 21.11 -7.01
CA GLY A 224 -4.54 22.10 -8.04
C GLY A 224 -3.32 22.75 -8.71
N ASP A 225 -2.14 22.61 -8.13
CA ASP A 225 -0.85 23.01 -8.70
C ASP A 225 -0.24 21.98 -9.65
N CYS A 226 -0.85 20.79 -9.76
CA CYS A 226 -0.36 19.68 -10.59
C CYS A 226 -0.96 19.69 -12.01
N ASP A 227 -0.13 19.37 -13.02
CA ASP A 227 -0.54 19.25 -14.43
C ASP A 227 -1.04 17.82 -14.74
N GLY A 228 -2.17 17.43 -14.13
CA GLY A 228 -2.85 16.17 -14.41
C GLY A 228 -1.92 14.97 -14.41
N LYS A 229 -1.95 14.14 -15.47
CA LYS A 229 -1.14 12.92 -15.57
C LYS A 229 0.38 13.13 -15.65
N LYS A 230 0.86 14.34 -15.81
CA LYS A 230 2.30 14.62 -15.77
C LYS A 230 2.83 14.63 -14.35
N ASP A 231 1.99 15.07 -13.41
CA ASP A 231 2.37 15.26 -12.01
C ASP A 231 1.64 14.33 -11.05
N LEU A 232 0.67 13.55 -11.54
CA LEU A 232 -0.16 12.68 -10.74
C LEU A 232 -0.26 11.26 -11.30
N TYR A 233 -0.13 10.26 -10.42
CA TYR A 233 -0.61 8.92 -10.65
C TYR A 233 -2.06 8.79 -10.17
N LEU A 234 -2.89 8.17 -10.99
CA LEU A 234 -4.21 7.68 -10.60
C LEU A 234 -4.17 6.17 -10.71
N ASP A 235 -4.34 5.47 -9.59
CA ASP A 235 -4.24 4.02 -9.54
C ASP A 235 -5.44 3.44 -8.79
N ALA A 236 -5.64 2.13 -8.91
CA ALA A 236 -6.71 1.39 -8.26
C ALA A 236 -6.17 0.16 -7.53
N ALA A 237 -6.90 -0.29 -6.52
CA ALA A 237 -6.61 -1.55 -5.85
C ALA A 237 -7.91 -2.29 -5.51
N TYR A 238 -7.82 -3.60 -5.32
CA TYR A 238 -8.98 -4.43 -5.04
C TYR A 238 -8.65 -5.62 -4.14
N THR A 239 -9.71 -6.26 -3.60
CA THR A 239 -9.64 -7.59 -2.98
C THR A 239 -10.72 -8.49 -3.54
N GLY A 240 -10.46 -9.82 -3.57
CA GLY A 240 -11.42 -10.81 -4.03
C GLY A 240 -11.48 -10.93 -5.55
N ASP A 241 -12.67 -10.98 -6.12
CA ASP A 241 -12.92 -11.33 -7.51
C ASP A 241 -12.34 -10.30 -8.50
N ARG A 242 -11.45 -10.79 -9.41
CA ARG A 242 -10.79 -9.97 -10.43
C ARG A 242 -11.78 -9.45 -11.49
N LYS A 243 -12.83 -10.19 -11.81
CA LYS A 243 -13.81 -9.78 -12.81
C LYS A 243 -14.63 -8.58 -12.33
N GLU A 244 -15.10 -8.63 -11.08
CA GLU A 244 -15.76 -7.46 -10.48
C GLU A 244 -14.81 -6.26 -10.32
N ALA A 245 -13.51 -6.51 -10.07
CA ALA A 245 -12.50 -5.47 -10.05
C ALA A 245 -12.29 -4.84 -11.43
N GLN A 246 -12.37 -5.65 -12.51
CA GLN A 246 -12.28 -5.13 -13.88
C GLN A 246 -13.41 -4.14 -14.20
N GLU A 247 -14.63 -4.42 -13.77
CA GLU A 247 -15.76 -3.47 -13.93
C GLU A 247 -15.47 -2.11 -13.24
N TRP A 248 -14.78 -2.14 -12.08
CA TRP A 248 -14.35 -0.92 -11.41
C TRP A 248 -13.27 -0.17 -12.20
N LEU A 249 -12.30 -0.88 -12.75
CA LEU A 249 -11.25 -0.29 -13.58
C LEU A 249 -11.84 0.36 -14.84
N ASP A 250 -12.81 -0.31 -15.48
CA ASP A 250 -13.48 0.22 -16.67
C ASP A 250 -14.24 1.52 -16.35
N GLU A 251 -14.96 1.59 -15.21
CA GLU A 251 -15.61 2.82 -14.73
C GLU A 251 -14.60 3.95 -14.46
N LEU A 252 -13.41 3.62 -13.93
CA LEU A 252 -12.35 4.61 -13.73
C LEU A 252 -11.76 5.11 -15.05
N HIS A 253 -11.55 4.24 -16.04
CA HIS A 253 -11.08 4.66 -17.37
C HIS A 253 -12.12 5.54 -18.08
N GLU A 254 -13.40 5.27 -17.91
CA GLU A 254 -14.47 6.14 -18.43
C GLU A 254 -14.46 7.52 -17.76
N ALA A 255 -14.25 7.56 -16.45
CA ALA A 255 -14.24 8.80 -15.66
C ALA A 255 -12.97 9.63 -15.83
N PHE A 256 -11.83 8.99 -16.11
CA PHE A 256 -10.49 9.59 -16.17
C PHE A 256 -9.71 9.08 -17.39
N PRO A 257 -10.19 9.32 -18.62
CA PRO A 257 -9.61 8.75 -19.83
C PRO A 257 -8.18 9.25 -20.14
N GLU A 258 -7.75 10.33 -19.51
CA GLU A 258 -6.41 10.88 -19.67
C GLU A 258 -5.33 10.15 -18.85
N PHE A 259 -5.73 9.35 -17.83
CA PHE A 259 -4.80 8.62 -16.97
C PHE A 259 -4.55 7.20 -17.48
N GLU A 260 -3.32 6.74 -17.33
CA GLU A 260 -2.97 5.34 -17.39
C GLU A 260 -3.13 4.75 -15.98
N ILE A 261 -4.21 4.00 -15.77
CA ILE A 261 -4.59 3.51 -14.44
C ILE A 261 -4.06 2.11 -14.24
N ARG A 262 -3.15 1.94 -13.27
CA ARG A 262 -2.78 0.60 -12.78
C ARG A 262 -3.83 0.13 -11.77
N MET A 263 -4.14 -1.17 -11.80
CA MET A 263 -4.95 -1.80 -10.76
C MET A 263 -4.28 -3.09 -10.30
N ASP A 264 -3.88 -3.13 -9.02
CA ASP A 264 -3.27 -4.30 -8.40
C ASP A 264 -4.17 -4.89 -7.30
N PRO A 265 -4.11 -6.21 -7.02
CA PRO A 265 -4.72 -6.77 -5.83
C PRO A 265 -4.01 -6.22 -4.58
N LEU A 266 -4.76 -6.04 -3.49
CA LEU A 266 -4.16 -5.80 -2.19
C LEU A 266 -3.43 -7.07 -1.73
N SER A 267 -2.26 -6.90 -1.11
CA SER A 267 -1.50 -8.02 -0.53
C SER A 267 -2.34 -8.79 0.48
N LEU A 268 -2.03 -10.08 0.68
CA LEU A 268 -2.82 -10.94 1.57
C LEU A 268 -2.80 -10.47 3.02
N SER A 269 -1.69 -9.94 3.50
CA SER A 269 -1.60 -9.36 4.85
C SER A 269 -2.52 -8.13 5.01
N VAL A 270 -2.70 -7.32 3.97
CA VAL A 270 -3.68 -6.22 3.95
C VAL A 270 -5.11 -6.76 3.82
N ALA A 271 -5.32 -7.75 2.96
CA ALA A 271 -6.63 -8.38 2.76
C ALA A 271 -7.18 -9.05 4.04
N CYS A 272 -6.31 -9.50 4.96
CA CYS A 272 -6.70 -9.95 6.30
C CYS A 272 -7.53 -8.91 7.07
N HIS A 273 -7.24 -7.62 6.88
CA HIS A 273 -7.93 -6.52 7.54
C HIS A 273 -9.08 -5.93 6.71
N ILE A 274 -8.98 -6.01 5.39
CA ILE A 274 -9.97 -5.42 4.47
C ILE A 274 -11.11 -6.39 4.18
N GLY A 275 -10.80 -7.69 4.05
CA GLY A 275 -11.74 -8.70 3.57
C GLY A 275 -11.92 -8.67 2.05
N PRO A 276 -12.73 -9.60 1.49
CA PRO A 276 -12.98 -9.66 0.06
C PRO A 276 -13.92 -8.54 -0.41
N GLY A 277 -13.88 -8.23 -1.69
CA GLY A 277 -14.82 -7.36 -2.36
C GLY A 277 -14.52 -5.86 -2.25
N ALA A 278 -13.37 -5.44 -1.72
CA ALA A 278 -13.00 -4.03 -1.66
C ALA A 278 -12.64 -3.46 -3.03
N ARG A 279 -12.90 -2.15 -3.20
CA ARG A 279 -12.52 -1.35 -4.37
C ARG A 279 -11.93 -0.04 -3.88
N ALA A 280 -10.73 0.28 -4.36
CA ALA A 280 -10.03 1.51 -4.02
C ALA A 280 -9.64 2.28 -5.27
N VAL A 281 -9.51 3.60 -5.11
CA VAL A 281 -8.89 4.51 -6.07
C VAL A 281 -7.97 5.44 -5.31
N THR A 282 -6.84 5.77 -5.92
CA THR A 282 -5.80 6.59 -5.31
C THR A 282 -5.39 7.73 -6.23
N LEU A 283 -5.00 8.84 -5.63
CA LEU A 283 -4.35 9.94 -6.32
C LEU A 283 -3.03 10.24 -5.59
N THR A 284 -1.91 10.23 -6.33
CA THR A 284 -0.58 10.34 -5.74
C THR A 284 0.28 11.28 -6.58
N LYS A 285 0.96 12.23 -5.95
CA LYS A 285 1.89 13.13 -6.62
C LYS A 285 3.14 12.39 -7.10
N ILE A 286 3.55 12.66 -8.33
CA ILE A 286 4.77 12.12 -8.92
C ILE A 286 5.97 12.88 -8.36
N LEU A 287 6.99 12.15 -7.94
CA LEU A 287 8.26 12.74 -7.56
C LEU A 287 9.09 13.04 -8.81
N HIS A 288 9.18 14.32 -9.18
CA HIS A 288 10.06 14.74 -10.26
C HIS A 288 11.50 14.83 -9.79
N VAL A 289 12.39 14.16 -10.52
CA VAL A 289 13.84 14.26 -10.32
C VAL A 289 14.34 15.36 -11.24
N ASN A 290 14.71 16.50 -10.67
CA ASN A 290 15.40 17.58 -11.38
C ASN A 290 16.89 17.29 -11.51
#